data_aabf91e18774b522a0d5f7112df3878e
#
_entry.id   aabf91e18774b522a0d5f7112df3878e
#
_cell.length_a   1.000
_cell.length_b   1.000
_cell.length_c   1.000
_cell.angle_alpha   90.00
_cell.angle_beta   90.00
_cell.angle_gamma   90.00
#
_symmetry.space_group_name_H-M   'P 1'
#
loop_
_entity.id
_entity.type
_entity.pdbx_description
1 polymer ?
#
loop_
_entity_poly.entity_id
_entity_poly.type
_entity_poly.pdbx_seq_one_letter_code
_entity_poly.pdbx_strand_id
1 'polypeptide(L)'
;MKGYFELEQKRFEIEEDIKNKQKQLKKLEKDKELEIKQYNNDMFWLDTIELKYAERFNIYNNELQHLKDKLKLINYCINVVFY
;
A
#
# COMPACT_ATOMS: atom_id res chain seq x y z
N MET A 1 25.27 -19.22 2.32
CA MET A 1 25.05 -18.73 0.94
C MET A 1 24.62 -17.28 0.95
N LYS A 2 25.39 -16.44 0.26
CA LYS A 2 25.10 -15.00 0.24
C LYS A 2 23.74 -14.68 -0.38
N GLY A 3 23.39 -15.34 -1.49
CA GLY A 3 22.13 -15.07 -2.18
C GLY A 3 20.88 -15.34 -1.35
N TYR A 4 20.89 -16.38 -0.50
CA TYR A 4 19.79 -16.70 0.39
C TYR A 4 19.55 -15.58 1.41
N PHE A 5 20.61 -15.11 2.07
CA PHE A 5 20.49 -14.04 3.05
C PHE A 5 20.02 -12.74 2.42
N GLU A 6 20.51 -12.42 1.22
CA GLU A 6 20.09 -11.23 0.50
C GLU A 6 18.59 -11.29 0.17
N LEU A 7 18.07 -12.43 -0.27
CA LEU A 7 16.67 -12.61 -0.57
C LEU A 7 15.81 -12.55 0.71
N GLU A 8 16.26 -13.13 1.80
CA GLU A 8 15.57 -13.06 3.09
C GLU A 8 15.49 -11.63 3.58
N GLN A 9 16.55 -10.86 3.45
CA GLN A 9 16.57 -9.45 3.85
C GLN A 9 15.64 -8.62 2.98
N LYS A 10 15.64 -8.83 1.67
CA LYS A 10 14.73 -8.14 0.76
C LYS A 10 13.27 -8.49 1.06
N ARG A 11 12.99 -9.75 1.37
CA ARG A 11 11.66 -10.17 1.77
C ARG A 11 11.19 -9.41 3.00
N PHE A 12 12.03 -9.34 4.03
CA PHE A 12 11.72 -8.60 5.25
C PHE A 12 11.44 -7.11 4.96
N GLU A 13 12.28 -6.47 4.18
CA GLU A 13 12.12 -5.06 3.80
C GLU A 13 10.79 -4.81 3.07
N ILE A 14 10.45 -5.69 2.13
CA ILE A 14 9.19 -5.58 1.38
C ILE A 14 7.99 -5.80 2.28
N GLU A 15 8.04 -6.76 3.19
CA GLU A 15 6.97 -7.01 4.17
C GLU A 15 6.75 -5.78 5.05
N GLU A 16 7.82 -5.11 5.48
CA GLU A 16 7.73 -3.87 6.26
C GLU A 16 7.15 -2.73 5.41
N ASP A 17 7.54 -2.61 4.16
CA ASP A 17 7.00 -1.61 3.24
C ASP A 17 5.50 -1.82 3.02
N ILE A 18 5.06 -3.08 2.90
CA ILE A 18 3.65 -3.42 2.79
C ILE A 18 2.88 -2.96 4.03
N LYS A 19 3.39 -3.26 5.22
CA LYS A 19 2.76 -2.83 6.48
C LYS A 19 2.65 -1.31 6.56
N ASN A 20 3.70 -0.60 6.18
CA ASN A 20 3.72 0.86 6.19
C ASN A 20 2.70 1.43 5.20
N LYS A 21 2.60 0.85 4.01
CA LYS A 21 1.62 1.27 3.01
C LYS A 21 0.19 1.04 3.49
N GLN A 22 -0.06 -0.09 4.14
CA GLN A 22 -1.37 -0.39 4.73
C GLN A 22 -1.75 0.61 5.82
N LYS A 23 -0.78 1.02 6.65
CA LYS A 23 -1.00 2.07 7.65
C LYS A 23 -1.33 3.42 7.00
N GLN A 24 -0.64 3.76 5.92
CA GLN A 24 -0.91 4.98 5.17
C GLN A 24 -2.33 4.98 4.58
N LEU A 25 -2.78 3.83 4.06
CA LEU A 25 -4.14 3.69 3.55
C LEU A 25 -5.18 3.88 4.64
N LYS A 26 -4.98 3.32 5.82
CA LYS A 26 -5.89 3.50 6.97
C LYS A 26 -5.96 4.96 7.39
N LYS A 27 -4.81 5.63 7.44
CA LYS A 27 -4.76 7.05 7.75
C LYS A 27 -5.52 7.87 6.71
N LEU A 28 -5.37 7.54 5.44
CA LEU A 28 -6.04 8.20 4.34
C LEU A 28 -7.57 8.07 4.47
N GLU A 29 -8.06 6.89 4.86
CA GLU A 29 -9.49 6.65 5.11
C GLU A 29 -10.01 7.56 6.23
N LYS A 30 -9.27 7.69 7.33
CA LYS A 30 -9.62 8.56 8.44
C LYS A 30 -9.64 10.03 8.03
N ASP A 31 -8.64 10.45 7.27
CA ASP A 31 -8.55 11.83 6.78
C ASP A 31 -9.75 12.16 5.88
N LYS A 32 -10.14 11.22 5.01
CA LYS A 32 -11.33 11.37 4.16
C LYS A 32 -12.59 11.53 4.99
N GLU A 33 -12.78 10.69 5.99
CA GLU A 33 -13.95 10.75 6.87
C GLU A 33 -14.04 12.10 7.59
N LEU A 34 -12.90 12.61 8.08
CA LEU A 34 -12.85 13.91 8.73
C LEU A 34 -13.22 15.05 7.79
N GLU A 35 -12.71 15.04 6.56
CA GLU A 35 -13.06 16.04 5.56
C GLU A 35 -14.54 15.98 5.18
N ILE A 36 -15.09 14.78 5.02
CA ILE A 36 -16.53 14.59 4.73
C ILE A 36 -17.39 15.19 5.84
N LYS A 37 -17.04 14.95 7.11
CA LYS A 37 -17.76 15.51 8.25
C LYS A 37 -17.71 17.02 8.26
N GLN A 38 -16.59 17.60 7.85
CA GLN A 38 -16.39 19.05 7.83
C GLN A 38 -17.28 19.73 6.78
N TYR A 39 -17.57 19.06 5.65
CA TYR A 39 -18.29 19.63 4.51
C TYR A 39 -19.56 18.85 4.16
N ASN A 40 -20.20 18.19 5.14
CA ASN A 40 -21.29 17.25 4.88
C ASN A 40 -22.55 17.87 4.29
N ASN A 41 -22.71 19.19 4.32
CA ASN A 41 -23.88 19.89 3.77
C ASN A 41 -23.61 20.52 2.40
N ASP A 42 -22.43 20.35 1.84
CA ASP A 42 -22.04 20.95 0.57
C ASP A 42 -21.71 19.88 -0.47
N MET A 43 -22.66 19.63 -1.36
CA MET A 43 -22.53 18.59 -2.40
C MET A 43 -21.32 18.82 -3.32
N PHE A 44 -21.01 20.06 -3.63
CA PHE A 44 -19.86 20.39 -4.47
C PHE A 44 -18.55 19.94 -3.81
N TRP A 45 -18.37 20.25 -2.52
CA TRP A 45 -17.19 19.87 -1.78
C TRP A 45 -17.10 18.36 -1.57
N LEU A 46 -18.23 17.68 -1.36
CA LEU A 46 -18.25 16.23 -1.23
C LEU A 46 -17.77 15.54 -2.49
N ASP A 47 -18.20 16.00 -3.66
CA ASP A 47 -17.74 15.44 -4.94
C ASP A 47 -16.25 15.68 -5.14
N THR A 48 -15.76 16.86 -4.79
CA THR A 48 -14.33 17.19 -4.86
C THR A 48 -13.51 16.30 -3.94
N ILE A 49 -13.98 16.08 -2.71
CA ILE A 49 -13.32 15.20 -1.74
C ILE A 49 -13.26 13.77 -2.28
N GLU A 50 -14.37 13.26 -2.82
CA GLU A 50 -14.44 11.92 -3.39
C GLU A 50 -13.41 11.73 -4.51
N LEU A 51 -13.32 12.68 -5.44
CA LEU A 51 -12.36 12.62 -6.54
C LEU A 51 -10.91 12.66 -6.04
N LYS A 52 -10.62 13.58 -5.11
CA LYS A 52 -9.29 13.72 -4.53
C LYS A 52 -8.81 12.44 -3.86
N TYR A 53 -9.64 11.85 -3.03
CA TYR A 53 -9.27 10.63 -2.30
C TYR A 53 -9.28 9.39 -3.19
N ALA A 54 -10.17 9.30 -4.16
CA ALA A 54 -10.17 8.22 -5.13
C ALA A 54 -8.84 8.14 -5.87
N GLU A 55 -8.30 9.27 -6.29
CA GLU A 55 -7.01 9.33 -6.95
C GLU A 55 -5.88 8.88 -6.03
N ARG A 56 -5.85 9.37 -4.79
CA ARG A 56 -4.84 8.99 -3.80
C ARG A 56 -4.91 7.50 -3.44
N PHE A 57 -6.12 6.97 -3.23
CA PHE A 57 -6.31 5.54 -2.97
C PHE A 57 -5.83 4.70 -4.13
N ASN A 58 -6.10 5.12 -5.36
CA ASN A 58 -5.66 4.40 -6.55
C ASN A 58 -4.13 4.32 -6.61
N ILE A 59 -3.43 5.42 -6.36
CA ILE A 59 -1.97 5.47 -6.35
C ILE A 59 -1.42 4.52 -5.27
N TYR A 60 -1.93 4.62 -4.05
CA TYR A 60 -1.43 3.81 -2.93
C TYR A 60 -1.75 2.32 -3.12
N ASN A 61 -2.92 1.98 -3.65
CA ASN A 61 -3.27 0.60 -3.94
C ASN A 61 -2.41 0.00 -5.04
N ASN A 62 -2.07 0.78 -6.06
CA ASN A 62 -1.16 0.34 -7.11
C ASN A 62 0.25 0.08 -6.56
N GLU A 63 0.75 0.97 -5.70
CA GLU A 63 2.04 0.78 -5.03
C GLU A 63 2.04 -0.46 -4.15
N LEU A 64 0.95 -0.68 -3.40
CA LEU A 64 0.80 -1.85 -2.55
C LEU A 64 0.78 -3.14 -3.39
N GLN A 65 0.04 -3.15 -4.50
CA GLN A 65 -0.01 -4.31 -5.39
C GLN A 65 1.38 -4.62 -5.96
N HIS A 66 2.13 -3.59 -6.34
CA HIS A 66 3.49 -3.75 -6.84
C HIS A 66 4.41 -4.39 -5.79
N LEU A 67 4.30 -3.96 -4.53
CA LEU A 67 5.05 -4.56 -3.42
C LEU A 67 4.65 -6.03 -3.21
N LYS A 68 3.37 -6.34 -3.26
CA LYS A 68 2.88 -7.73 -3.13
C LYS A 68 3.39 -8.62 -4.27
N ASP A 69 3.46 -8.09 -5.48
CA ASP A 69 3.99 -8.81 -6.63
C ASP A 69 5.49 -9.10 -6.46
N LYS A 70 6.24 -8.13 -5.97
CA LYS A 70 7.67 -8.32 -5.64
C LYS A 70 7.85 -9.39 -4.57
N LEU A 71 6.99 -9.39 -3.55
CA LEU A 71 7.04 -10.38 -2.48
C LEU A 71 6.81 -11.79 -3.03
N LYS A 72 5.83 -11.97 -3.91
CA LYS A 72 5.57 -13.25 -4.57
C LYS A 72 6.79 -13.73 -5.34
N LEU A 73 7.44 -12.83 -6.07
CA LEU A 73 8.64 -13.17 -6.84
C LEU A 73 9.78 -13.62 -5.94
N ILE A 74 10.01 -12.91 -4.83
CA ILE A 74 11.06 -13.26 -3.88
C ILE A 74 10.76 -14.61 -3.23
N ASN A 75 9.53 -14.86 -2.80
CA ASN A 75 9.13 -16.14 -2.22
C ASN A 75 9.31 -17.28 -3.23
N TYR A 76 8.95 -17.05 -4.49
CA TYR A 76 9.19 -18.02 -5.55
C TYR A 76 10.68 -18.32 -5.70
N CYS A 77 11.52 -17.30 -5.75
CA CYS A 77 12.97 -17.47 -5.87
C CYS A 77 13.55 -18.26 -4.67
N ILE A 78 13.11 -17.95 -3.46
CA ILE A 78 13.57 -18.68 -2.26
C ILE A 78 13.16 -20.15 -2.35
N ASN A 79 11.92 -20.43 -2.69
CA ASN A 79 11.41 -21.80 -2.72
C ASN A 79 12.00 -22.64 -3.85
N VAL A 80 12.22 -22.04 -5.03
CA VAL A 80 12.68 -22.78 -6.21
C VAL A 80 14.20 -22.92 -6.23
N VAL A 81 14.92 -21.88 -5.80
CA VAL A 81 16.40 -21.86 -5.89
C VAL A 81 17.05 -22.50 -4.67
N PHE A 82 16.47 -22.33 -3.46
CA PHE A 82 17.11 -22.75 -2.20
C PHE A 82 16.40 -23.91 -1.49
N TYR A 83 15.27 -24.31 -1.96
CA TYR A 83 14.54 -25.47 -1.47
C TYR A 83 14.18 -26.38 -2.65
#